data_f10541eec2be1212abc6ba119b4dfc09
#
_entry.id   f10541eec2be1212abc6ba119b4dfc09
#
_cell.length_a   1.000
_cell.length_b   1.000
_cell.length_c   1.000
_cell.angle_alpha   90.00
_cell.angle_beta   90.00
_cell.angle_gamma   90.00
#
_symmetry.space_group_name_H-M   'P 1'
#
loop_
_entity.id
_entity.type
_entity.pdbx_description
1 polymer ?
#
loop_
_entity_poly.entity_id
_entity_poly.type
_entity_poly.pdbx_seq_one_letter_code
_entity_poly.pdbx_strand_id
1 'polypeptide(L)'
;DMDDMFFVTQLYSYPGDYMEQNPTWERQAETLDKLEEDVLGSSYPSVRGPRRVMVRFDEPYELPRGKDKKLSPAEVTDHLERRVQWMLDDLNARHGPQANQALV
;
A
#
# COMPACT_ATOMS: atom_id res chain seq x y z
N ASP A 1 -24.55 0.33 -21.11
CA ASP A 1 -23.61 -0.75 -21.33
C ASP A 1 -22.96 -1.18 -20.02
N MET A 2 -22.78 -2.49 -19.82
CA MET A 2 -22.16 -3.01 -18.58
C MET A 2 -20.72 -2.54 -18.41
N ASP A 3 -19.98 -2.39 -19.49
CA ASP A 3 -18.60 -1.89 -19.46
C ASP A 3 -18.55 -0.44 -18.95
N ASP A 4 -19.48 0.39 -19.39
CA ASP A 4 -19.59 1.77 -18.92
C ASP A 4 -19.96 1.84 -17.44
N MET A 5 -20.81 0.93 -16.96
CA MET A 5 -21.17 0.84 -15.54
C MET A 5 -19.98 0.41 -14.69
N PHE A 6 -19.16 -0.54 -15.15
CA PHE A 6 -17.93 -0.92 -14.48
C PHE A 6 -16.94 0.24 -14.43
N PHE A 7 -16.79 0.96 -15.51
CA PHE A 7 -15.92 2.14 -15.59
C PHE A 7 -16.34 3.21 -14.59
N VAL A 8 -17.64 3.52 -14.52
CA VAL A 8 -18.18 4.49 -13.54
C VAL A 8 -17.92 4.01 -12.11
N THR A 9 -18.11 2.71 -11.83
CA THR A 9 -17.84 2.14 -10.51
C THR A 9 -16.35 2.26 -10.13
N GLN A 10 -15.46 2.03 -11.08
CA GLN A 10 -14.03 2.21 -10.86
C GLN A 10 -13.67 3.67 -10.54
N LEU A 11 -14.27 4.64 -11.22
CA LEU A 11 -14.06 6.06 -10.95
C LEU A 11 -14.45 6.47 -9.53
N TYR A 12 -15.46 5.85 -8.93
CA TYR A 12 -15.83 6.08 -7.54
C TYR A 12 -14.76 5.67 -6.54
N SER A 13 -13.80 4.84 -6.93
CA SER A 13 -12.68 4.45 -6.09
C SER A 13 -11.60 5.54 -5.97
N TYR A 14 -11.75 6.66 -6.69
CA TYR A 14 -10.84 7.80 -6.62
C TYR A 14 -11.49 8.95 -5.84
N PRO A 15 -11.24 9.08 -4.52
CA PRO A 15 -11.70 10.26 -3.77
C PRO A 15 -11.09 11.52 -4.35
N GLY A 16 -11.89 12.60 -4.45
CA GLY A 16 -11.45 13.84 -5.08
C GLY A 16 -10.26 14.50 -4.43
N ASP A 17 -10.07 14.27 -3.13
CA ASP A 17 -8.99 14.84 -2.32
C ASP A 17 -7.83 13.85 -2.08
N TYR A 18 -7.86 12.68 -2.69
CA TYR A 18 -6.89 11.60 -2.45
C TYR A 18 -5.44 12.04 -2.64
N MET A 19 -5.18 12.83 -3.68
CA MET A 19 -3.84 13.33 -3.99
C MET A 19 -3.41 14.48 -3.04
N GLU A 20 -4.36 15.23 -2.51
CA GLU A 20 -4.09 16.37 -1.64
C GLU A 20 -3.76 15.95 -0.20
N GLN A 21 -4.37 14.87 0.27
CA GLN A 21 -4.21 14.39 1.64
C GLN A 21 -2.79 13.97 2.01
N ASN A 22 -2.04 13.44 1.05
CA ASN A 22 -0.67 13.02 1.27
C ASN A 22 0.07 12.87 -0.08
N PRO A 23 0.57 13.96 -0.65
CA PRO A 23 1.15 13.98 -1.99
C PRO A 23 2.57 13.42 -2.03
N THR A 24 2.75 12.14 -1.74
CA THR A 24 4.03 11.47 -1.91
C THR A 24 4.25 11.04 -3.36
N TRP A 25 5.50 10.90 -3.77
CA TRP A 25 5.85 10.38 -5.10
C TRP A 25 5.29 8.98 -5.34
N GLU A 26 5.34 8.14 -4.32
CA GLU A 26 4.80 6.79 -4.35
C GLU A 26 3.29 6.80 -4.60
N ARG A 27 2.56 7.65 -3.88
CA ARG A 27 1.10 7.78 -4.05
C ARG A 27 0.73 8.29 -5.44
N GLN A 28 1.49 9.24 -5.97
CA GLN A 28 1.30 9.74 -7.32
C GLN A 28 1.55 8.64 -8.37
N ALA A 29 2.64 7.90 -8.23
CA ALA A 29 2.98 6.80 -9.14
C ALA A 29 1.92 5.69 -9.09
N GLU A 30 1.48 5.29 -7.92
CA GLU A 30 0.43 4.27 -7.74
C GLU A 30 -0.90 4.73 -8.34
N THR A 31 -1.27 6.00 -8.16
CA THR A 31 -2.49 6.56 -8.74
C THR A 31 -2.44 6.54 -10.27
N LEU A 32 -1.30 6.90 -10.85
CA LEU A 32 -1.10 6.84 -12.29
C LEU A 32 -1.15 5.40 -12.82
N ASP A 33 -0.51 4.46 -12.11
CA ASP A 33 -0.54 3.04 -12.46
C ASP A 33 -1.98 2.52 -12.46
N LYS A 34 -2.76 2.88 -11.46
CA LYS A 34 -4.17 2.50 -11.35
C LYS A 34 -5.02 3.14 -12.46
N LEU A 35 -4.79 4.40 -12.78
CA LEU A 35 -5.47 5.06 -13.89
C LEU A 35 -5.15 4.42 -15.24
N GLU A 36 -3.92 4.03 -15.49
CA GLU A 36 -3.55 3.30 -16.71
C GLU A 36 -4.27 1.97 -16.80
N GLU A 37 -4.36 1.24 -15.69
CA GLU A 37 -5.09 -0.03 -15.65
C GLU A 37 -6.59 0.18 -15.89
N ASP A 38 -7.21 1.07 -15.12
CA ASP A 38 -8.66 1.25 -15.10
C ASP A 38 -9.20 1.97 -16.36
N VAL A 39 -8.48 2.97 -16.85
CA VAL A 39 -8.94 3.84 -17.96
C VAL A 39 -8.42 3.37 -19.31
N LEU A 40 -7.15 3.00 -19.38
CA LEU A 40 -6.51 2.58 -20.63
C LEU A 40 -6.54 1.07 -20.85
N GLY A 41 -6.98 0.30 -19.85
CA GLY A 41 -7.03 -1.15 -19.93
C GLY A 41 -5.65 -1.80 -20.01
N SER A 42 -4.61 -1.12 -19.54
CA SER A 42 -3.24 -1.63 -19.55
C SER A 42 -3.09 -2.74 -18.52
N SER A 43 -2.57 -3.90 -18.96
CA SER A 43 -2.31 -5.02 -18.05
C SER A 43 -1.08 -4.80 -17.16
N TYR A 44 -0.20 -3.90 -17.56
CA TYR A 44 1.03 -3.58 -16.84
C TYR A 44 1.24 -2.07 -16.82
N PRO A 45 1.64 -1.50 -15.67
CA PRO A 45 1.94 -0.08 -15.60
C PRO A 45 3.17 0.28 -16.43
N SER A 46 3.21 1.49 -16.94
CA SER A 46 4.37 2.02 -17.65
C SER A 46 5.54 2.23 -16.70
N VAL A 47 6.74 1.99 -17.18
CA VAL A 47 7.96 2.29 -16.42
C VAL A 47 8.22 3.80 -16.44
N ARG A 48 8.13 4.45 -15.28
CA ARG A 48 8.31 5.90 -15.13
C ARG A 48 9.70 6.31 -14.64
N GLY A 49 10.55 5.34 -14.37
CA GLY A 49 11.90 5.58 -13.90
C GLY A 49 12.41 4.46 -13.00
N PRO A 50 13.63 4.59 -12.50
CA PRO A 50 14.19 3.62 -11.56
C PRO A 50 13.33 3.56 -10.28
N ARG A 51 13.01 2.36 -9.86
CA ARG A 51 12.30 2.11 -8.59
C ARG A 51 13.14 1.21 -7.71
N ARG A 52 13.09 1.46 -6.42
CA ARG A 52 13.70 0.60 -5.42
C ARG A 52 12.61 0.06 -4.51
N VAL A 53 12.60 -1.24 -4.33
CA VAL A 53 11.68 -1.90 -3.42
C VAL A 53 12.45 -2.39 -2.20
N MET A 54 11.95 -2.06 -1.03
CA MET A 54 12.47 -2.53 0.25
C MET A 54 11.45 -3.48 0.84
N VAL A 55 11.89 -4.68 1.17
CA VAL A 55 11.03 -5.70 1.78
C VAL A 55 11.62 -6.07 3.14
N ARG A 56 10.79 -6.09 4.16
CA ARG A 56 11.17 -6.49 5.50
C ARG A 56 10.26 -7.59 6.01
N PHE A 57 10.85 -8.61 6.58
CA PHE A 57 10.13 -9.69 7.25
C PHE A 57 10.28 -9.52 8.76
N ASP A 58 9.18 -9.68 9.48
CA ASP A 58 9.20 -9.71 10.93
C ASP A 58 9.54 -11.12 11.44
N GLU A 59 9.80 -11.22 12.73
CA GLU A 59 9.90 -12.52 13.38
C GLU A 59 8.55 -13.25 13.32
N PRO A 60 8.56 -14.59 13.19
CA PRO A 60 7.33 -15.34 13.18
C PRO A 60 6.53 -15.11 14.48
N TYR A 61 5.23 -14.88 14.32
CA TYR A 61 4.32 -14.75 15.44
C TYR A 61 3.61 -16.07 15.70
N GLU A 62 3.93 -16.69 16.83
CA GLU A 62 3.30 -17.95 17.23
C GLU A 62 1.96 -17.68 17.89
N LEU A 63 0.88 -18.24 17.33
CA LEU A 63 -0.43 -18.20 17.95
C LEU A 63 -0.48 -19.20 19.11
N PRO A 64 -1.01 -18.79 20.28
CA PRO A 64 -1.17 -19.72 21.41
C PRO A 64 -2.05 -20.89 21.03
N ARG A 65 -1.60 -22.09 21.32
CA ARG A 65 -2.34 -23.33 21.12
C ARG A 65 -2.94 -23.77 22.45
N GLY A 66 -4.18 -24.25 22.42
CA GLY A 66 -4.82 -24.84 23.59
C GLY A 66 -6.10 -24.10 24.00
N LYS A 67 -6.96 -24.83 24.74
CA LYS A 67 -8.27 -24.32 25.15
C LYS A 67 -8.20 -23.20 26.20
N ASP A 68 -7.08 -23.05 26.89
CA ASP A 68 -6.92 -22.11 28.00
C ASP A 68 -6.30 -20.77 27.60
N LYS A 69 -5.81 -20.67 26.35
CA LYS A 69 -5.21 -19.44 25.82
C LYS A 69 -6.07 -18.89 24.68
N LYS A 70 -7.06 -18.11 25.08
CA LYS A 70 -7.94 -17.45 24.12
C LYS A 70 -7.40 -16.07 23.74
N LEU A 71 -6.67 -16.00 22.62
CA LEU A 71 -6.54 -14.74 21.92
C LEU A 71 -7.71 -14.59 20.97
N SER A 72 -8.43 -13.47 21.10
CA SER A 72 -9.47 -13.15 20.14
C SER A 72 -8.85 -12.80 18.78
N PRO A 73 -9.56 -13.03 17.67
CA PRO A 73 -9.11 -12.56 16.35
C PRO A 73 -8.77 -11.06 16.31
N ALA A 74 -9.52 -10.25 17.07
CA ALA A 74 -9.28 -8.82 17.19
C ALA A 74 -7.91 -8.50 17.82
N GLU A 75 -7.52 -9.21 18.88
CA GLU A 75 -6.22 -9.03 19.54
C GLU A 75 -5.06 -9.42 18.63
N VAL A 76 -5.20 -10.51 17.89
CA VAL A 76 -4.19 -10.95 16.90
C VAL A 76 -4.07 -9.92 15.77
N THR A 77 -5.18 -9.43 15.25
CA THR A 77 -5.20 -8.42 14.19
C THR A 77 -4.54 -7.13 14.65
N ASP A 78 -4.87 -6.65 15.85
CA ASP A 78 -4.28 -5.44 16.41
C ASP A 78 -2.76 -5.59 16.62
N HIS A 79 -2.31 -6.75 17.08
CA HIS A 79 -0.88 -7.03 17.21
C HIS A 79 -0.17 -6.99 15.85
N LEU A 80 -0.72 -7.66 14.85
CA LEU A 80 -0.13 -7.69 13.50
C LEU A 80 -0.12 -6.31 12.86
N GLU A 81 -1.21 -5.55 13.01
CA GLU A 81 -1.29 -4.17 12.51
C GLU A 81 -0.18 -3.29 13.10
N ARG A 82 0.01 -3.33 14.41
CA ARG A 82 1.09 -2.58 15.08
C ARG A 82 2.47 -3.00 14.60
N ARG A 83 2.69 -4.29 14.39
CA ARG A 83 3.98 -4.79 13.89
C ARG A 83 4.25 -4.32 12.46
N VAL A 84 3.26 -4.42 11.59
CA VAL A 84 3.39 -3.94 10.21
C VAL A 84 3.62 -2.42 10.18
N GLN A 85 2.86 -1.67 10.97
CA GLN A 85 3.02 -0.21 11.05
C GLN A 85 4.42 0.17 11.53
N TRP A 86 4.92 -0.51 12.57
CA TRP A 86 6.27 -0.28 13.07
C TRP A 86 7.34 -0.57 12.01
N MET A 87 7.20 -1.67 11.27
CA MET A 87 8.14 -1.99 10.19
C MET A 87 8.12 -0.96 9.06
N LEU A 88 6.94 -0.47 8.71
CA LEU A 88 6.79 0.59 7.70
C LEU A 88 7.42 1.90 8.17
N ASP A 89 7.17 2.29 9.41
CA ASP A 89 7.73 3.51 9.99
C ASP A 89 9.27 3.44 10.04
N ASP A 90 9.82 2.31 10.43
CA ASP A 90 11.27 2.07 10.46
C ASP A 90 11.89 2.11 9.05
N LEU A 91 11.26 1.46 8.07
CA LEU A 91 11.70 1.52 6.67
C LEU A 91 11.64 2.94 6.11
N ASN A 92 10.57 3.67 6.40
CA ASN A 92 10.42 5.05 5.97
C ASN A 92 11.45 5.98 6.62
N ALA A 93 11.77 5.77 7.89
CA ALA A 93 12.80 6.55 8.58
C ALA A 93 14.19 6.34 7.97
N ARG A 94 14.50 5.12 7.55
CA ARG A 94 15.82 4.76 6.97
C ARG A 94 15.92 5.05 5.48
N HIS A 95 14.84 4.89 4.73
CA HIS A 95 14.83 4.87 3.27
C HIS A 95 13.71 5.73 2.65
N GLY A 96 13.10 6.60 3.43
CA GLY A 96 11.97 7.42 3.01
C GLY A 96 12.30 8.45 1.92
N PRO A 97 11.32 9.29 1.55
CA PRO A 97 11.42 10.23 0.43
C PRO A 97 12.64 11.14 0.46
N GLN A 98 13.11 11.50 1.65
CA GLN A 98 14.32 12.34 1.80
C GLN A 98 15.60 11.61 1.35
N ALA A 99 15.66 10.29 1.55
CA ALA A 99 16.76 9.49 1.05
C ALA A 99 16.70 9.32 -0.47
N ASN A 100 15.49 9.32 -1.04
CA ASN A 100 15.27 9.21 -2.47
C ASN A 100 15.54 10.53 -3.21
N GLN A 101 15.33 11.67 -2.58
CA GLN A 101 15.66 12.98 -3.14
C GLN A 101 17.17 13.15 -3.38
N ALA A 102 17.99 12.47 -2.63
CA ALA A 102 19.45 12.47 -2.83
C ALA A 102 19.91 11.67 -4.07
N LEU A 103 19.01 10.89 -4.71
CA LEU A 103 19.28 10.08 -5.89
C LEU A 103 18.84 10.74 -7.20
N VAL A 104 18.23 11.89 -7.10
CA VAL A 104 17.83 12.73 -8.23
C VAL A 104 18.86 13.87 -8.38
#